data_e9204dae257a60fed2f5e0aad603d514
#
_entry.id   e9204dae257a60fed2f5e0aad603d514
#
_cell.length_a   1.000
_cell.length_b   1.000
_cell.length_c   1.000
_cell.angle_alpha   90.00
_cell.angle_beta   90.00
_cell.angle_gamma   90.00
#
_symmetry.space_group_name_H-M   'P 1'
#
loop_
_entity.id
_entity.type
_entity.pdbx_description
1 polymer ?
#
loop_
_entity_poly.entity_id
_entity_poly.type
_entity_poly.pdbx_seq_one_letter_code
_entity_poly.pdbx_strand_id
1 'polypeptide(L)'
;MLALVIGAEGEGIRDGVRQALLPIWNAYSFLQLYSSHEATWSLDSTDVLDRYILAKTHDLVAAVGEALDDTRIADACDEVRKYADTLTNWYVRRSRDRFWEGQETHPEAFN
;
A
#
# COMPACT_ATOMS: atom_id res chain seq x y z
N MET A 1 3.95 -8.25 18.67
CA MET A 1 2.76 -8.26 17.84
C MET A 1 2.04 -9.60 17.79
N LEU A 2 2.72 -10.70 17.53
CA LEU A 2 2.10 -12.03 17.54
C LEU A 2 1.51 -12.37 18.93
N ALA A 3 2.27 -12.10 19.99
CA ALA A 3 1.77 -12.28 21.36
C ALA A 3 0.58 -11.38 21.65
N LEU A 4 0.56 -10.19 21.10
CA LEU A 4 -0.56 -9.24 21.23
C LEU A 4 -1.81 -9.80 20.53
N VAL A 5 -1.66 -10.34 19.33
CA VAL A 5 -2.76 -10.94 18.58
C VAL A 5 -3.36 -12.11 19.36
N ILE A 6 -2.52 -12.97 19.90
CA ILE A 6 -2.94 -14.13 20.66
C ILE A 6 -3.57 -13.69 22.00
N GLY A 7 -2.92 -12.76 22.72
CA GLY A 7 -3.36 -12.31 24.03
C GLY A 7 -4.60 -11.41 23.99
N ALA A 8 -4.71 -10.60 22.96
CA ALA A 8 -5.84 -9.68 22.79
C ALA A 8 -7.03 -10.32 22.07
N GLU A 9 -6.88 -11.55 21.60
CA GLU A 9 -7.93 -12.29 20.90
C GLU A 9 -8.49 -11.51 19.72
N GLY A 10 -9.81 -11.24 19.71
CA GLY A 10 -10.47 -10.56 18.61
C GLY A 10 -10.01 -9.12 18.37
N GLU A 11 -9.55 -8.40 19.38
CA GLU A 11 -9.11 -7.01 19.23
C GLU A 11 -7.80 -6.91 18.44
N GLY A 12 -6.84 -7.77 18.75
CA GLY A 12 -5.57 -7.80 18.02
C GLY A 12 -5.77 -8.14 16.54
N ILE A 13 -6.65 -9.07 16.24
CA ILE A 13 -7.01 -9.44 14.88
C ILE A 13 -7.71 -8.29 14.16
N ARG A 14 -8.67 -7.64 14.82
CA ARG A 14 -9.38 -6.48 14.26
C ARG A 14 -8.43 -5.32 13.95
N ASP A 15 -7.48 -5.05 14.82
CA ASP A 15 -6.51 -3.99 14.60
C ASP A 15 -5.60 -4.29 13.43
N GLY A 16 -5.16 -5.53 13.27
CA GLY A 16 -4.38 -5.96 12.11
C GLY A 16 -5.14 -5.80 10.81
N VAL A 17 -6.40 -6.20 10.77
CA VAL A 17 -7.27 -6.01 9.61
C VAL A 17 -7.46 -4.53 9.31
N ARG A 18 -7.78 -3.73 10.32
CA ARG A 18 -8.06 -2.30 10.16
C ARG A 18 -6.84 -1.50 9.72
N GLN A 19 -5.66 -1.85 10.23
CA GLN A 19 -4.44 -1.07 9.98
C GLN A 19 -3.70 -1.46 8.71
N ALA A 20 -3.89 -2.66 8.20
CA ALA A 20 -3.17 -3.15 7.02
C ALA A 20 -4.10 -3.67 5.93
N LEU A 21 -4.93 -4.65 6.22
CA LEU A 21 -5.72 -5.33 5.19
C LEU A 21 -6.80 -4.43 4.56
N LEU A 22 -7.57 -3.73 5.38
CA LEU A 22 -8.62 -2.83 4.88
C LEU A 22 -8.06 -1.66 4.07
N PRO A 23 -6.99 -0.97 4.50
CA PRO A 23 -6.40 0.08 3.68
C PRO A 23 -5.93 -0.42 2.31
N ILE A 24 -5.28 -1.56 2.24
CA ILE A 24 -4.82 -2.14 0.97
C ILE A 24 -6.01 -2.53 0.10
N TRP A 25 -7.02 -3.16 0.68
CA TRP A 25 -8.24 -3.53 -0.03
C TRP A 25 -8.97 -2.30 -0.58
N ASN A 26 -9.05 -1.25 0.22
CA ASN A 26 -9.70 0.00 -0.20
C ASN A 26 -8.93 0.68 -1.33
N ALA A 27 -7.61 0.66 -1.29
CA ALA A 27 -6.78 1.19 -2.37
C ALA A 27 -7.01 0.42 -3.68
N TYR A 28 -7.06 -0.91 -3.61
CA TYR A 28 -7.36 -1.75 -4.76
C TYR A 28 -8.76 -1.49 -5.30
N SER A 29 -9.75 -1.39 -4.42
CA SER A 29 -11.15 -1.11 -4.81
C SER A 29 -11.27 0.26 -5.48
N PHE A 30 -10.53 1.25 -4.99
CA PHE A 30 -10.48 2.58 -5.60
C PHE A 30 -9.94 2.52 -7.03
N LEU A 31 -8.85 1.80 -7.23
CA LEU A 31 -8.28 1.60 -8.57
C LEU A 31 -9.28 0.90 -9.50
N GLN A 32 -9.93 -0.15 -9.03
CA GLN A 32 -10.94 -0.88 -9.80
C GLN A 32 -12.11 0.01 -10.21
N LEU A 33 -12.57 0.87 -9.31
CA LEU A 33 -13.71 1.75 -9.54
C LEU A 33 -13.47 2.73 -10.69
N TYR A 34 -12.26 3.29 -10.78
CA TYR A 34 -11.92 4.32 -11.75
C TYR A 34 -11.17 3.80 -12.98
N SER A 35 -10.74 2.55 -12.97
CA SER A 35 -10.05 1.95 -14.11
C SER A 35 -11.05 1.57 -15.19
N SER A 36 -10.93 2.15 -16.38
CA SER A 36 -11.82 1.91 -17.52
C SER A 36 -11.17 1.07 -18.62
N HIS A 37 -9.87 0.86 -18.58
CA HIS A 37 -9.10 0.16 -19.60
C HIS A 37 -8.12 -0.80 -18.92
N GLU A 38 -7.65 -1.78 -19.66
CA GLU A 38 -6.58 -2.64 -19.17
C GLU A 38 -5.33 -1.80 -18.94
N ALA A 39 -4.85 -1.82 -17.72
CA ALA A 39 -3.59 -1.17 -17.38
C ALA A 39 -2.43 -2.11 -17.67
N THR A 40 -1.32 -1.57 -18.16
CA THR A 40 -0.07 -2.30 -18.29
C THR A 40 0.79 -2.03 -17.07
N TRP A 41 1.42 -3.07 -16.57
CA TRP A 41 2.31 -2.92 -15.42
C TRP A 41 3.57 -2.18 -15.85
N SER A 42 3.87 -1.07 -15.17
CA SER A 42 5.02 -0.23 -15.51
C SER A 42 5.62 0.40 -14.26
N LEU A 43 6.94 0.53 -14.27
CA LEU A 43 7.70 1.24 -13.23
C LEU A 43 8.29 2.57 -13.75
N ASP A 44 7.91 2.99 -14.94
CA ASP A 44 8.57 4.08 -15.65
C ASP A 44 7.84 5.42 -15.55
N SER A 45 6.94 5.58 -14.60
CA SER A 45 6.23 6.84 -14.42
C SER A 45 7.18 7.99 -14.09
N THR A 46 6.96 9.13 -14.71
CA THR A 46 7.72 10.36 -14.45
C THR A 46 7.09 11.23 -13.36
N ASP A 47 5.88 10.89 -12.91
CA ASP A 47 5.21 11.64 -11.85
C ASP A 47 5.95 11.48 -10.52
N VAL A 48 6.13 12.60 -9.81
CA VAL A 48 6.86 12.62 -8.54
C VAL A 48 6.20 11.74 -7.48
N LEU A 49 4.87 11.74 -7.42
CA LEU A 49 4.13 10.93 -6.46
C LEU A 49 4.32 9.44 -6.74
N ASP A 50 4.28 9.04 -8.01
CA ASP A 50 4.48 7.65 -8.40
C ASP A 50 5.91 7.19 -8.09
N ARG A 51 6.89 8.03 -8.38
CA ARG A 51 8.29 7.72 -8.06
C ARG A 51 8.50 7.59 -6.56
N TYR A 52 7.84 8.42 -5.77
CA TYR A 52 7.92 8.34 -4.31
C TYR A 52 7.34 7.02 -3.78
N ILE A 53 6.14 6.63 -4.23
CA ILE A 53 5.53 5.39 -3.74
C ILE A 53 6.30 4.14 -4.21
N LEU A 54 6.86 4.17 -5.41
CA LEU A 54 7.72 3.08 -5.90
C LEU A 54 8.99 2.95 -5.05
N ALA A 55 9.62 4.08 -4.68
CA ALA A 55 10.76 4.07 -3.79
C ALA A 55 10.39 3.53 -2.40
N LYS A 56 9.23 3.91 -1.87
CA LYS A 56 8.71 3.37 -0.60
C LYS A 56 8.42 1.89 -0.68
N THR A 57 7.92 1.41 -1.81
CA THR A 57 7.69 -0.02 -2.04
C THR A 57 9.01 -0.78 -2.04
N HIS A 58 10.02 -0.25 -2.68
CA HIS A 58 11.36 -0.83 -2.68
C HIS A 58 11.93 -0.91 -1.26
N ASP A 59 11.81 0.17 -0.50
CA ASP A 59 12.27 0.21 0.89
C ASP A 59 11.51 -0.80 1.76
N LEU A 60 10.22 -0.96 1.53
CA LEU A 60 9.39 -1.95 2.22
C LEU A 60 9.91 -3.37 1.98
N VAL A 61 10.16 -3.73 0.72
CA VAL A 61 10.65 -5.06 0.37
C VAL A 61 11.97 -5.35 1.07
N ALA A 62 12.89 -4.39 1.07
CA ALA A 62 14.18 -4.52 1.74
C ALA A 62 14.02 -4.66 3.26
N ALA A 63 13.22 -3.80 3.89
CA ALA A 63 13.04 -3.79 5.34
C ALA A 63 12.33 -5.06 5.83
N VAL A 64 11.29 -5.50 5.14
CA VAL A 64 10.57 -6.73 5.48
C VAL A 64 11.45 -7.95 5.29
N GLY A 65 12.19 -8.02 4.18
CA GLY A 65 13.13 -9.13 3.93
C GLY A 65 14.18 -9.24 5.02
N GLU A 66 14.80 -8.13 5.39
CA GLU A 66 15.79 -8.08 6.47
C GLU A 66 15.19 -8.50 7.82
N ALA A 67 14.02 -7.97 8.15
CA ALA A 67 13.35 -8.30 9.41
C ALA A 67 12.97 -9.79 9.49
N LEU A 68 12.48 -10.38 8.40
CA LEU A 68 12.13 -11.79 8.35
C LEU A 68 13.37 -12.69 8.41
N ASP A 69 14.47 -12.30 7.75
CA ASP A 69 15.73 -13.06 7.81
C ASP A 69 16.29 -13.11 9.24
N ASP A 70 16.08 -12.03 10.00
CA ASP A 70 16.46 -11.96 11.42
C ASP A 70 15.38 -12.48 12.36
N THR A 71 14.30 -13.05 11.84
CA THR A 71 13.13 -13.52 12.62
C THR A 71 12.43 -12.41 13.44
N ARG A 72 12.57 -11.15 13.05
CA ARG A 72 11.89 -10.01 13.66
C ARG A 72 10.51 -9.80 13.03
N ILE A 73 9.58 -10.71 13.30
CA ILE A 73 8.26 -10.74 12.65
C ILE A 73 7.44 -9.49 12.99
N ALA A 74 7.49 -9.04 14.23
CA ALA A 74 6.78 -7.82 14.65
C ALA A 74 7.24 -6.59 13.88
N ASP A 75 8.55 -6.46 13.65
CA ASP A 75 9.11 -5.34 12.89
C ASP A 75 8.68 -5.40 11.43
N ALA A 76 8.65 -6.59 10.82
CA ALA A 76 8.16 -6.78 9.47
C ALA A 76 6.68 -6.35 9.34
N CYS A 77 5.85 -6.71 10.29
CA CYS A 77 4.44 -6.31 10.31
C CYS A 77 4.28 -4.81 10.48
N ASP A 78 5.11 -4.18 11.30
CA ASP A 78 5.07 -2.73 11.49
C ASP A 78 5.45 -1.98 10.20
N GLU A 79 6.43 -2.47 9.47
CA GLU A 79 6.81 -1.90 8.19
C GLU A 79 5.65 -1.97 7.18
N VAL A 80 4.95 -3.08 7.12
CA VAL A 80 3.76 -3.23 6.25
C VAL A 80 2.67 -2.23 6.64
N ARG A 81 2.42 -2.04 7.94
CA ARG A 81 1.42 -1.08 8.42
C ARG A 81 1.78 0.35 8.05
N LYS A 82 3.03 0.73 8.22
CA LYS A 82 3.52 2.07 7.83
C LYS A 82 3.34 2.30 6.33
N TYR A 83 3.66 1.28 5.53
CA TYR A 83 3.48 1.38 4.08
C TYR A 83 2.00 1.50 3.71
N ALA A 84 1.13 0.71 4.31
CA ALA A 84 -0.31 0.78 4.06
C ALA A 84 -0.85 2.19 4.36
N ASP A 85 -0.42 2.80 5.45
CA ASP A 85 -0.78 4.17 5.79
C ASP A 85 -0.27 5.17 4.75
N THR A 86 0.98 5.05 4.33
CA THR A 86 1.55 5.91 3.29
C THR A 86 0.81 5.74 1.97
N LEU A 87 0.50 4.52 1.58
CA LEU A 87 -0.22 4.23 0.34
C LEU A 87 -1.61 4.87 0.36
N THR A 88 -2.37 4.68 1.41
CA THR A 88 -3.78 5.09 1.46
C THR A 88 -3.96 6.55 1.86
N ASN A 89 -3.36 6.97 2.96
CA ASN A 89 -3.60 8.30 3.52
C ASN A 89 -2.73 9.39 2.87
N TRP A 90 -1.71 8.99 2.14
CA TRP A 90 -0.84 9.94 1.47
C TRP A 90 -0.90 9.81 -0.06
N TYR A 91 -0.49 8.66 -0.62
CA TYR A 91 -0.39 8.50 -2.08
C TYR A 91 -1.75 8.53 -2.76
N VAL A 92 -2.68 7.67 -2.37
CA VAL A 92 -4.02 7.60 -2.99
C VAL A 92 -4.76 8.92 -2.80
N ARG A 93 -4.69 9.50 -1.61
CA ARG A 93 -5.35 10.77 -1.31
C ARG A 93 -4.85 11.89 -2.19
N ARG A 94 -3.53 12.01 -2.38
CA ARG A 94 -2.92 13.06 -3.20
C ARG A 94 -3.06 12.80 -4.70
N SER A 95 -3.24 11.56 -5.10
CA SER A 95 -3.38 11.18 -6.50
C SER A 95 -4.83 11.04 -6.95
N ARG A 96 -5.78 11.34 -6.06
CA ARG A 96 -7.20 11.11 -6.32
C ARG A 96 -7.69 11.81 -7.58
N ASP A 97 -7.27 13.04 -7.82
CA ASP A 97 -7.69 13.81 -8.98
C ASP A 97 -7.23 13.17 -10.29
N ARG A 98 -6.04 12.56 -10.30
CA ARG A 98 -5.52 11.85 -11.47
C ARG A 98 -6.40 10.68 -11.86
N PHE A 99 -6.94 9.95 -10.87
CA PHE A 99 -7.85 8.84 -11.10
C PHE A 99 -9.23 9.33 -11.53
N TRP A 100 -9.70 10.45 -10.97
CA TRP A 100 -10.99 11.04 -11.34
C TRP A 100 -10.99 11.58 -12.78
N GLU A 101 -9.89 12.16 -13.23
CA GLU A 101 -9.74 12.64 -14.60
C GLU A 101 -9.65 11.49 -15.60
N GLY A 102 -9.35 10.30 -15.13
CA GLY A 102 -9.41 9.07 -15.91
C GLY A 102 -8.10 8.65 -16.54
N GLN A 103 -8.10 7.43 -17.04
CA GLN A 103 -6.92 6.78 -17.58
C GLN A 103 -6.41 7.44 -18.87
N GLU A 104 -7.30 8.03 -19.65
CA GLU A 104 -6.93 8.70 -20.90
C GLU A 104 -6.07 9.94 -20.65
N THR A 105 -6.35 10.67 -19.56
CA THR A 105 -5.61 11.90 -19.21
C THR A 105 -4.33 11.58 -18.45
N HIS A 106 -4.38 10.55 -17.57
CA HIS A 106 -3.24 10.19 -16.72
C HIS A 106 -2.98 8.68 -16.78
N PRO A 107 -2.51 8.13 -17.92
CA PRO A 107 -2.31 6.69 -18.04
C PRO A 107 -1.28 6.14 -17.05
N GLU A 108 -0.28 6.93 -16.68
CA GLU A 108 0.76 6.51 -15.74
C GLU A 108 0.23 6.22 -14.34
N ALA A 109 -0.91 6.81 -13.96
CA ALA A 109 -1.52 6.55 -12.65
C ALA A 109 -2.09 5.13 -12.55
N PHE A 110 -2.49 4.55 -13.68
CA PHE A 110 -3.11 3.23 -13.76
C PHE A 110 -2.12 2.12 -14.11
N ASN A 111 -1.00 2.46 -14.72
CA ASN A 111 0.06 1.51 -15.09
C ASN A 111 1.11 1.34 -13.96
#